data_d6e8f4fecfc0383a7b8fd1e5536d5be2
#
_entry.id   d6e8f4fecfc0383a7b8fd1e5536d5be2
#
_cell.length_a   1.000
_cell.length_b   1.000
_cell.length_c   1.000
_cell.angle_alpha   90.00
_cell.angle_beta   90.00
_cell.angle_gamma   90.00
#
_symmetry.space_group_name_H-M   'P 1'
#
loop_
_entity.id
_entity.type
_entity.pdbx_description
1 polymer ?
#
loop_
_entity_poly.entity_id
_entity_poly.type
_entity_poly.pdbx_seq_one_letter_code
_entity_poly.pdbx_strand_id
1 'polypeptide(L)'
;MAAATLKMGPASLQNSIARAKILGFPPPKWTLYKTSEAAKVEAKTPDSIRTRNQVADLQKRLTDALEYASKLEDIRKSVFNLQPESLTVPNWQVKTGPHKSQPEIPTLLTSDFQAGEVIRSAELDFPNDYSPTIFRERYRRLIQTSVKLLEREDPQMRYPGMIYLRAGDAVSGSIHLDLEATDEGVPTEQTLLVVEEEIRGIEELLKAVPKVTVYSVPGNHDRTTFKPRAKRFVALSYDYLAIWAIQSYFKAKGEDRVTFCAPASGDALYKVFDTNYLLTHGDRI
;
A
#
# COMPACT_ATOMS: atom_id res chain seq x y z
N MET A 1 23.56 15.39 37.64
CA MET A 1 24.04 14.05 37.99
C MET A 1 23.44 12.95 37.16
N ALA A 2 22.10 12.89 36.97
CA ALA A 2 21.47 11.87 36.11
C ALA A 2 21.99 11.84 34.65
N ALA A 3 22.27 13.02 34.05
CA ALA A 3 22.81 13.10 32.71
C ALA A 3 24.22 12.51 32.55
N ALA A 4 25.05 12.54 33.60
CA ALA A 4 26.38 11.96 33.58
C ALA A 4 26.39 10.43 33.63
N THR A 5 25.40 9.83 34.31
CA THR A 5 25.25 8.38 34.41
C THR A 5 24.76 7.74 33.10
N LEU A 6 23.96 8.49 32.31
CA LEU A 6 23.42 8.01 31.03
C LEU A 6 24.32 8.40 29.84
N LYS A 7 25.45 9.07 30.04
CA LYS A 7 26.29 9.67 28.99
C LYS A 7 25.52 10.54 27.98
N MET A 8 24.41 11.12 28.43
CA MET A 8 23.59 12.02 27.62
C MET A 8 23.85 13.46 28.03
N GLY A 9 23.91 14.36 27.06
CA GLY A 9 23.99 15.79 27.35
C GLY A 9 22.72 16.33 28.04
N PRO A 10 22.82 17.39 28.87
CA PRO A 10 21.67 17.95 29.59
C PRO A 10 20.48 18.30 28.70
N ALA A 11 20.75 18.83 27.52
CA ALA A 11 19.72 19.17 26.53
C ALA A 11 18.98 17.94 25.97
N SER A 12 19.70 16.83 25.77
CA SER A 12 19.09 15.58 25.30
C SER A 12 18.18 14.95 26.36
N LEU A 13 18.54 15.02 27.63
CA LEU A 13 17.71 14.56 28.73
C LEU A 13 16.44 15.40 28.90
N GLN A 14 16.54 16.72 28.80
CA GLN A 14 15.39 17.63 28.87
C GLN A 14 14.42 17.40 27.72
N ASN A 15 14.91 17.19 26.49
CA ASN A 15 14.09 16.87 25.32
C ASN A 15 13.36 15.51 25.48
N SER A 16 14.03 14.51 26.06
CA SER A 16 13.42 13.20 26.32
C SER A 16 12.31 13.28 27.37
N ILE A 17 12.52 14.07 28.42
CA ILE A 17 11.49 14.31 29.47
C ILE A 17 10.30 15.10 28.91
N ALA A 18 10.55 16.12 28.09
CA ALA A 18 9.49 16.89 27.43
C ALA A 18 8.65 16.02 26.51
N ARG A 19 9.29 15.14 25.74
CA ARG A 19 8.63 14.19 24.85
C ARG A 19 7.79 13.14 25.59
N ALA A 20 8.30 12.63 26.72
CA ALA A 20 7.56 11.71 27.57
C ALA A 20 6.30 12.36 28.15
N LYS A 21 6.36 13.64 28.54
CA LYS A 21 5.20 14.42 28.99
C LYS A 21 4.13 14.58 27.91
N ILE A 22 4.54 14.88 26.67
CA ILE A 22 3.61 15.03 25.52
C ILE A 22 2.90 13.70 25.22
N LEU A 23 3.57 12.58 25.43
CA LEU A 23 3.03 11.24 25.20
C LEU A 23 2.20 10.68 26.38
N GLY A 24 1.98 11.49 27.44
CA GLY A 24 1.13 11.12 28.56
C GLY A 24 1.75 10.13 29.55
N PHE A 25 3.05 9.90 29.49
CA PHE A 25 3.74 9.08 30.49
C PHE A 25 3.86 9.82 31.83
N PRO A 26 3.49 9.21 32.96
CA PRO A 26 3.69 9.83 34.26
C PRO A 26 5.18 10.04 34.52
N PRO A 27 5.58 11.14 35.19
CA PRO A 27 6.96 11.36 35.53
C PRO A 27 7.49 10.20 36.38
N PRO A 28 8.67 9.64 36.05
CA PRO A 28 9.24 8.56 36.83
C PRO A 28 9.50 9.05 38.26
N LYS A 29 9.08 8.26 39.25
CA LYS A 29 9.45 8.49 40.63
C LYS A 29 10.93 8.11 40.79
N TRP A 30 11.79 9.11 40.68
CA TRP A 30 13.22 8.92 40.91
C TRP A 30 13.47 8.77 42.42
N THR A 31 13.75 7.55 42.88
CA THR A 31 14.38 7.33 44.14
C THR A 31 15.86 7.64 43.98
N LEU A 32 16.35 8.67 44.68
CA LEU A 32 17.78 8.94 44.74
C LEU A 32 18.49 7.77 45.44
N TYR A 33 19.05 6.86 44.66
CA TYR A 33 20.00 5.90 45.21
C TYR A 33 21.27 6.68 45.58
N LYS A 34 21.54 6.78 46.89
CA LYS A 34 22.86 7.18 47.38
C LYS A 34 23.85 6.11 46.91
N THR A 35 24.73 6.46 45.97
CA THR A 35 25.86 5.60 45.60
C THR A 35 26.76 5.47 46.80
N SER A 36 26.73 4.29 47.48
CA SER A 36 27.77 3.93 48.41
C SER A 36 29.05 3.61 47.61
N GLU A 37 30.19 4.00 48.15
CA GLU A 37 31.52 3.75 47.54
C GLU A 37 31.87 2.28 47.36
N ALA A 38 30.96 1.35 47.66
CA ALA A 38 31.13 -0.10 47.54
C ALA A 38 31.01 -0.68 46.12
N ALA A 39 30.70 0.14 45.09
CA ALA A 39 30.52 -0.33 43.70
C ALA A 39 31.83 -0.41 42.89
N LYS A 40 32.98 -0.42 43.53
CA LYS A 40 34.30 -0.37 42.82
C LYS A 40 34.97 -1.68 42.55
N VAL A 41 34.44 -2.83 42.95
CA VAL A 41 35.01 -4.14 42.62
C VAL A 41 33.89 -5.14 42.37
N GLU A 42 33.16 -5.02 41.29
CA GLU A 42 32.45 -6.19 40.77
C GLU A 42 33.43 -7.01 39.94
N ALA A 43 33.90 -8.10 40.55
CA ALA A 43 34.66 -9.13 39.85
C ALA A 43 33.83 -9.57 38.62
N LYS A 44 34.48 -9.72 37.45
CA LYS A 44 33.90 -10.25 36.21
C LYS A 44 33.49 -11.69 36.40
N THR A 45 32.38 -11.94 37.08
CA THR A 45 31.78 -13.27 37.16
C THR A 45 31.11 -13.63 35.84
N PRO A 46 31.06 -14.91 35.43
CA PRO A 46 30.37 -15.33 34.21
C PRO A 46 28.92 -14.80 34.12
N ASP A 47 28.23 -14.69 35.25
CA ASP A 47 26.87 -14.17 35.30
C ASP A 47 26.79 -12.66 35.05
N SER A 48 27.76 -11.87 35.54
CA SER A 48 27.78 -10.41 35.25
C SER A 48 28.11 -10.13 33.79
N ILE A 49 28.91 -10.96 33.14
CA ILE A 49 29.18 -10.89 31.69
C ILE A 49 27.91 -11.26 30.90
N ARG A 50 27.22 -12.33 31.33
CA ARG A 50 25.98 -12.78 30.69
C ARG A 50 24.88 -11.73 30.77
N THR A 51 24.66 -11.13 31.93
CA THR A 51 23.73 -10.06 32.16
C THR A 51 24.08 -8.81 31.33
N ARG A 52 25.36 -8.46 31.24
CA ARG A 52 25.83 -7.33 30.43
C ARG A 52 25.60 -7.56 28.94
N ASN A 53 25.82 -8.77 28.45
CA ASN A 53 25.55 -9.14 27.06
C ASN A 53 24.04 -9.12 26.75
N GLN A 54 23.20 -9.60 27.68
CA GLN A 54 21.74 -9.51 27.55
C GLN A 54 21.25 -8.06 27.53
N VAL A 55 21.79 -7.19 28.39
CA VAL A 55 21.48 -5.76 28.39
C VAL A 55 21.91 -5.11 27.08
N ALA A 56 23.07 -5.43 26.56
CA ALA A 56 23.54 -4.90 25.28
C ALA A 56 22.67 -5.37 24.10
N ASP A 57 22.24 -6.64 24.09
CA ASP A 57 21.31 -7.16 23.08
C ASP A 57 19.95 -6.48 23.16
N LEU A 58 19.39 -6.33 24.35
CA LEU A 58 18.12 -5.63 24.56
C LEU A 58 18.22 -4.16 24.16
N GLN A 59 19.34 -3.49 24.45
CA GLN A 59 19.55 -2.10 24.02
C GLN A 59 19.62 -2.00 22.50
N LYS A 60 20.30 -2.93 21.83
CA LYS A 60 20.34 -2.98 20.36
C LYS A 60 18.96 -3.18 19.78
N ARG A 61 18.21 -4.17 20.25
CA ARG A 61 16.83 -4.44 19.80
C ARG A 61 15.90 -3.25 20.05
N LEU A 62 16.07 -2.54 21.15
CA LEU A 62 15.32 -1.31 21.43
C LEU A 62 15.69 -0.20 20.44
N THR A 63 16.98 -0.03 20.14
CA THR A 63 17.43 0.96 19.15
C THR A 63 16.86 0.65 17.78
N ASP A 64 16.97 -0.61 17.33
CA ASP A 64 16.43 -1.05 16.05
C ASP A 64 14.91 -0.86 15.97
N ALA A 65 14.18 -1.15 17.06
CA ALA A 65 12.74 -0.93 17.14
C ALA A 65 12.37 0.57 17.11
N LEU A 66 13.15 1.43 17.76
CA LEU A 66 12.94 2.88 17.74
C LEU A 66 13.26 3.50 16.37
N GLU A 67 14.30 3.02 15.69
CA GLU A 67 14.60 3.43 14.31
C GLU A 67 13.49 3.00 13.36
N TYR A 68 12.99 1.78 13.49
CA TYR A 68 11.83 1.30 12.72
C TYR A 68 10.57 2.13 12.99
N ALA A 69 10.27 2.42 14.25
CA ALA A 69 9.15 3.27 14.62
C ALA A 69 9.30 4.71 14.10
N SER A 70 10.53 5.25 14.09
CA SER A 70 10.83 6.58 13.51
C SER A 70 10.59 6.59 12.00
N LYS A 71 11.06 5.57 11.28
CA LYS A 71 10.81 5.43 9.84
C LYS A 71 9.32 5.33 9.53
N LEU A 72 8.56 4.54 10.31
CA LEU A 72 7.11 4.46 10.18
C LEU A 72 6.43 5.81 10.44
N GLU A 73 6.93 6.59 11.40
CA GLU A 73 6.39 7.92 11.71
C GLU A 73 6.73 8.94 10.62
N ASP A 74 7.90 8.82 9.98
CA ASP A 74 8.29 9.67 8.84
C ASP A 74 7.48 9.31 7.59
N ILE A 75 7.27 8.02 7.32
CA ILE A 75 6.33 7.54 6.29
C ILE A 75 4.92 8.05 6.59
N ARG A 76 4.46 7.91 7.82
CA ARG A 76 3.16 8.41 8.25
C ARG A 76 3.03 9.92 8.06
N LYS A 77 4.03 10.72 8.43
CA LYS A 77 4.04 12.17 8.20
C LYS A 77 4.06 12.52 6.72
N SER A 78 4.87 11.81 5.93
CA SER A 78 4.92 11.97 4.48
C SER A 78 3.56 11.70 3.83
N VAL A 79 2.89 10.65 4.27
CA VAL A 79 1.55 10.23 3.81
C VAL A 79 0.45 11.18 4.30
N PHE A 80 0.51 11.65 5.56
CA PHE A 80 -0.53 12.54 6.14
C PHE A 80 -0.33 14.02 5.81
N ASN A 81 0.86 14.45 5.37
CA ASN A 81 1.05 15.80 4.80
C ASN A 81 0.57 15.89 3.34
N LEU A 82 0.34 14.75 2.68
CA LEU A 82 -0.53 14.69 1.52
C LEU A 82 -1.93 14.96 2.05
N GLN A 83 -2.49 16.14 1.80
CA GLN A 83 -3.92 16.39 2.06
C GLN A 83 -4.68 15.51 1.07
N PRO A 84 -5.20 14.34 1.47
CA PRO A 84 -6.06 13.58 0.58
C PRO A 84 -7.27 14.48 0.34
N GLU A 85 -7.64 14.69 -0.93
CA GLU A 85 -9.01 15.05 -1.23
C GLU A 85 -9.87 14.12 -0.38
N SER A 86 -10.82 14.67 0.37
CA SER A 86 -11.65 13.87 1.28
C SER A 86 -12.44 12.88 0.44
N LEU A 87 -11.86 11.70 0.30
CA LEU A 87 -12.48 10.61 -0.44
C LEU A 87 -13.70 10.19 0.35
N THR A 88 -14.87 10.37 -0.26
CA THR A 88 -16.12 9.93 0.35
C THR A 88 -16.13 8.41 0.37
N VAL A 89 -15.66 7.85 1.48
CA VAL A 89 -15.68 6.39 1.67
C VAL A 89 -17.14 5.95 1.72
N PRO A 90 -17.57 5.01 0.87
CA PRO A 90 -18.94 4.52 0.88
C PRO A 90 -19.33 3.96 2.24
N ASN A 91 -20.54 4.26 2.69
CA ASN A 91 -21.04 3.85 4.01
C ASN A 91 -20.96 2.34 4.27
N TRP A 92 -21.09 1.51 3.23
CA TRP A 92 -21.02 0.06 3.36
C TRP A 92 -19.61 -0.46 3.72
N GLN A 93 -18.56 0.34 3.46
CA GLN A 93 -17.17 0.00 3.82
C GLN A 93 -16.85 0.29 5.30
N VAL A 94 -17.61 1.14 5.96
CA VAL A 94 -17.34 1.58 7.34
C VAL A 94 -18.36 1.12 8.36
N LYS A 95 -19.56 0.72 7.94
CA LYS A 95 -20.59 0.20 8.85
C LYS A 95 -20.46 -1.30 9.03
N THR A 96 -20.28 -1.72 10.26
CA THR A 96 -20.45 -3.13 10.64
C THR A 96 -21.95 -3.44 10.69
N GLY A 97 -22.37 -4.46 9.95
CA GLY A 97 -23.76 -4.94 10.02
C GLY A 97 -24.06 -5.61 11.36
N PRO A 98 -25.33 -5.87 11.68
CA PRO A 98 -25.77 -6.48 12.95
C PRO A 98 -25.42 -7.97 13.10
N HIS A 99 -24.57 -8.55 12.27
CA HIS A 99 -24.29 -9.97 12.25
C HIS A 99 -23.31 -10.43 13.31
N LYS A 100 -23.57 -11.60 13.90
CA LYS A 100 -22.73 -12.27 14.91
C LYS A 100 -21.39 -12.79 14.36
N SER A 101 -21.19 -12.81 13.04
CA SER A 101 -19.91 -13.10 12.37
C SER A 101 -19.14 -11.82 12.13
N GLN A 102 -17.81 -11.87 12.20
CA GLN A 102 -16.97 -10.71 11.84
C GLN A 102 -17.30 -10.28 10.41
N PRO A 103 -17.55 -8.99 10.18
CA PRO A 103 -17.82 -8.49 8.84
C PRO A 103 -16.55 -8.60 7.97
N GLU A 104 -16.71 -9.03 6.73
CA GLU A 104 -15.62 -9.17 5.77
C GLU A 104 -15.94 -8.36 4.51
N ILE A 105 -14.91 -7.75 3.93
CA ILE A 105 -14.99 -7.09 2.62
C ILE A 105 -13.92 -7.71 1.73
N PRO A 106 -14.32 -8.48 0.70
CA PRO A 106 -13.37 -9.03 -0.25
C PRO A 106 -12.64 -7.92 -0.99
N THR A 107 -11.35 -8.09 -1.16
CA THR A 107 -10.47 -7.13 -1.84
C THR A 107 -9.66 -7.83 -2.91
N LEU A 108 -9.75 -7.35 -4.15
CA LEU A 108 -8.92 -7.76 -5.28
C LEU A 108 -7.86 -6.69 -5.51
N LEU A 109 -6.59 -7.06 -5.48
CA LEU A 109 -5.47 -6.20 -5.85
C LEU A 109 -4.92 -6.64 -7.20
N THR A 110 -4.74 -5.69 -8.10
CA THR A 110 -4.08 -5.85 -9.39
C THR A 110 -3.00 -4.80 -9.58
N SER A 111 -1.88 -5.20 -10.17
CA SER A 111 -0.73 -4.35 -10.48
C SER A 111 0.05 -4.97 -11.63
N ASP A 112 0.85 -4.17 -12.31
CA ASP A 112 1.89 -4.63 -13.25
C ASP A 112 1.36 -5.56 -14.35
N PHE A 113 0.24 -5.22 -14.94
CA PHE A 113 -0.28 -5.96 -16.10
C PHE A 113 0.63 -5.81 -17.30
N GLN A 114 1.21 -4.62 -17.44
CA GLN A 114 2.08 -4.26 -18.58
C GLN A 114 1.50 -4.75 -19.92
N ALA A 115 0.21 -4.46 -20.11
CA ALA A 115 -0.50 -4.85 -21.31
C ALA A 115 0.17 -4.22 -22.53
N GLY A 116 0.59 -5.05 -23.48
CA GLY A 116 1.41 -4.64 -24.62
C GLY A 116 2.78 -5.29 -24.62
N GLU A 117 3.36 -5.64 -23.47
CA GLU A 117 4.63 -6.32 -23.39
C GLU A 117 4.57 -7.68 -24.10
N VAL A 118 5.64 -7.99 -24.88
CA VAL A 118 5.80 -9.28 -25.53
C VAL A 118 7.04 -9.97 -24.99
N ILE A 119 6.85 -11.12 -24.38
CA ILE A 119 7.90 -12.00 -23.87
C ILE A 119 7.80 -13.32 -24.61
N ARG A 120 8.93 -13.79 -25.18
CA ARG A 120 9.03 -15.09 -25.81
C ARG A 120 9.96 -15.98 -24.99
N SER A 121 9.47 -17.14 -24.60
CA SER A 121 10.25 -18.12 -23.82
C SER A 121 11.56 -18.53 -24.49
N ALA A 122 11.61 -18.49 -25.82
CA ALA A 122 12.83 -18.77 -26.57
C ALA A 122 13.96 -17.71 -26.38
N GLU A 123 13.62 -16.53 -25.88
CA GLU A 123 14.56 -15.43 -25.61
C GLU A 123 15.03 -15.40 -24.16
N LEU A 124 14.40 -16.21 -23.31
CA LEU A 124 14.67 -16.31 -21.87
C LEU A 124 14.99 -17.77 -21.50
N ASP A 125 15.89 -17.96 -20.56
CA ASP A 125 16.14 -19.29 -19.95
C ASP A 125 14.95 -19.76 -19.08
N PHE A 126 13.78 -19.17 -19.25
CA PHE A 126 12.59 -19.40 -18.44
C PHE A 126 11.36 -19.61 -19.33
N PRO A 127 10.58 -20.68 -19.13
CA PRO A 127 9.43 -21.02 -19.99
C PRO A 127 8.22 -20.13 -19.68
N ASN A 128 8.29 -18.85 -19.97
CA ASN A 128 7.19 -17.92 -19.81
C ASN A 128 7.00 -17.10 -21.08
N ASP A 129 5.82 -17.21 -21.68
CA ASP A 129 5.39 -16.35 -22.75
C ASP A 129 4.42 -15.30 -22.23
N TYR A 130 4.51 -14.09 -22.79
CA TYR A 130 3.56 -13.02 -22.53
C TYR A 130 3.23 -12.27 -23.81
N SER A 131 2.01 -11.81 -23.92
CA SER A 131 1.52 -11.01 -25.05
C SER A 131 0.16 -10.39 -24.68
N PRO A 132 -0.36 -9.44 -25.45
CA PRO A 132 -1.72 -8.91 -25.26
C PRO A 132 -2.81 -9.98 -25.24
N THR A 133 -2.67 -11.04 -26.02
CA THR A 133 -3.59 -12.18 -26.01
C THR A 133 -3.52 -12.93 -24.67
N ILE A 134 -2.32 -13.23 -24.21
CA ILE A 134 -2.11 -13.91 -22.91
C ILE A 134 -2.57 -13.02 -21.74
N PHE A 135 -2.35 -11.69 -21.81
CA PHE A 135 -2.90 -10.75 -20.86
C PHE A 135 -4.43 -10.90 -20.76
N ARG A 136 -5.16 -10.86 -21.88
CA ARG A 136 -6.62 -11.03 -21.92
C ARG A 136 -7.07 -12.32 -21.24
N GLU A 137 -6.41 -13.42 -21.56
CA GLU A 137 -6.72 -14.74 -20.98
C GLU A 137 -6.47 -14.78 -19.47
N ARG A 138 -5.30 -14.30 -19.03
CA ARG A 138 -4.93 -14.26 -17.61
C ARG A 138 -5.83 -13.34 -16.81
N TYR A 139 -6.15 -12.14 -17.32
CA TYR A 139 -7.05 -11.21 -16.65
C TYR A 139 -8.47 -11.80 -16.51
N ARG A 140 -9.04 -12.34 -17.58
CA ARG A 140 -10.35 -12.98 -17.52
C ARG A 140 -10.38 -14.16 -16.55
N ARG A 141 -9.32 -14.97 -16.55
CA ARG A 141 -9.18 -16.07 -15.60
C ARG A 141 -9.07 -15.58 -14.16
N LEU A 142 -8.34 -14.47 -13.90
CA LEU A 142 -8.24 -13.83 -12.60
C LEU A 142 -9.64 -13.43 -12.10
N ILE A 143 -10.42 -12.72 -12.90
CA ILE A 143 -11.78 -12.28 -12.54
C ILE A 143 -12.70 -13.48 -12.28
N GLN A 144 -12.73 -14.47 -13.17
CA GLN A 144 -13.54 -15.68 -13.01
C GLN A 144 -13.14 -16.46 -11.74
N THR A 145 -11.86 -16.53 -11.45
CA THR A 145 -11.37 -17.21 -10.25
C THR A 145 -11.75 -16.44 -9.00
N SER A 146 -11.66 -15.10 -9.03
CA SER A 146 -12.10 -14.24 -7.93
C SER A 146 -13.60 -14.46 -7.63
N VAL A 147 -14.46 -14.50 -8.64
CA VAL A 147 -15.90 -14.79 -8.46
C VAL A 147 -16.11 -16.17 -7.84
N LYS A 148 -15.43 -17.21 -8.35
CA LYS A 148 -15.52 -18.56 -7.78
C LYS A 148 -15.05 -18.64 -6.33
N LEU A 149 -14.01 -17.88 -5.97
CA LEU A 149 -13.54 -17.80 -4.59
C LEU A 149 -14.57 -17.13 -3.69
N LEU A 150 -15.22 -16.05 -4.13
CA LEU A 150 -16.28 -15.40 -3.38
C LEU A 150 -17.46 -16.36 -3.12
N GLU A 151 -17.90 -17.09 -4.14
CA GLU A 151 -18.96 -18.08 -4.03
C GLU A 151 -18.60 -19.22 -3.08
N ARG A 152 -17.33 -19.66 -3.09
CA ARG A 152 -16.85 -20.75 -2.23
C ARG A 152 -16.76 -20.33 -0.76
N GLU A 153 -16.25 -19.14 -0.48
CA GLU A 153 -16.05 -18.64 0.89
C GLU A 153 -17.37 -18.19 1.53
N ASP A 154 -18.27 -17.59 0.76
CA ASP A 154 -19.63 -17.28 1.20
C ASP A 154 -20.67 -17.72 0.15
N PRO A 155 -21.14 -18.97 0.19
CA PRO A 155 -22.13 -19.47 -0.77
C PRO A 155 -23.44 -18.69 -0.79
N GLN A 156 -23.71 -17.89 0.23
CA GLN A 156 -24.90 -17.04 0.30
C GLN A 156 -24.66 -15.62 -0.26
N MET A 157 -23.42 -15.33 -0.67
CA MET A 157 -23.01 -14.05 -1.26
C MET A 157 -23.50 -12.83 -0.45
N ARG A 158 -23.25 -12.84 0.86
CA ARG A 158 -23.72 -11.80 1.80
C ARG A 158 -22.77 -10.62 1.92
N TYR A 159 -21.68 -10.59 1.15
CA TYR A 159 -20.76 -9.48 1.14
C TYR A 159 -21.48 -8.17 0.81
N PRO A 160 -21.25 -7.08 1.58
CA PRO A 160 -21.90 -5.79 1.32
C PRO A 160 -21.40 -5.13 0.03
N GLY A 161 -20.27 -5.57 -0.45
CA GLY A 161 -19.58 -5.12 -1.66
C GLY A 161 -18.18 -5.67 -1.73
N MET A 162 -17.41 -5.20 -2.71
CA MET A 162 -16.03 -5.59 -2.95
C MET A 162 -15.15 -4.36 -3.21
N ILE A 163 -13.92 -4.41 -2.80
CA ILE A 163 -12.91 -3.41 -3.13
C ILE A 163 -12.04 -3.95 -4.27
N TYR A 164 -11.87 -3.16 -5.31
CA TYR A 164 -10.96 -3.44 -6.41
C TYR A 164 -9.84 -2.39 -6.40
N LEU A 165 -8.61 -2.82 -6.15
CA LEU A 165 -7.41 -1.99 -6.06
C LEU A 165 -6.61 -2.14 -7.35
N ARG A 166 -6.41 -1.02 -8.07
CA ARG A 166 -5.52 -0.91 -9.22
C ARG A 166 -4.26 -0.18 -8.78
N ALA A 167 -3.17 -0.91 -8.65
CA ALA A 167 -1.92 -0.39 -8.10
C ALA A 167 -0.90 0.05 -9.17
N GLY A 168 -1.35 0.37 -10.38
CA GLY A 168 -0.50 0.95 -11.42
C GLY A 168 0.13 -0.05 -12.38
N ASP A 169 0.84 0.48 -13.37
CA ASP A 169 1.55 -0.24 -14.43
C ASP A 169 0.65 -1.21 -15.23
N ALA A 170 -0.56 -0.73 -15.56
CA ALA A 170 -1.50 -1.51 -16.37
C ALA A 170 -1.03 -1.65 -17.83
N VAL A 171 -0.26 -0.69 -18.35
CA VAL A 171 0.34 -0.71 -19.68
C VAL A 171 1.86 -0.85 -19.60
N SER A 172 2.48 -1.43 -20.62
CA SER A 172 3.94 -1.48 -20.75
C SER A 172 4.54 -0.09 -20.96
N GLY A 173 3.81 0.74 -21.70
CA GLY A 173 4.21 2.13 -21.97
C GLY A 173 5.33 2.25 -23.00
N SER A 174 6.03 3.40 -23.00
CA SER A 174 7.12 3.69 -23.92
C SER A 174 8.31 4.39 -23.28
N ILE A 175 8.48 4.21 -21.98
CA ILE A 175 9.57 4.86 -21.23
C ILE A 175 10.91 4.15 -21.34
N HIS A 176 10.89 2.89 -21.74
CA HIS A 176 12.06 2.06 -21.97
C HIS A 176 12.14 1.69 -23.47
N LEU A 177 13.24 2.05 -24.13
CA LEU A 177 13.41 1.85 -25.57
C LEU A 177 13.44 0.37 -25.98
N ASP A 178 13.90 -0.50 -25.11
CA ASP A 178 13.92 -1.95 -25.30
C ASP A 178 12.50 -2.54 -25.25
N LEU A 179 11.66 -2.10 -24.33
CA LEU A 179 10.25 -2.50 -24.27
C LEU A 179 9.47 -1.92 -25.47
N GLU A 180 9.64 -0.63 -25.77
CA GLU A 180 8.99 0.01 -26.92
C GLU A 180 9.30 -0.72 -28.25
N ALA A 181 10.52 -1.27 -28.40
CA ALA A 181 10.92 -2.00 -29.58
C ALA A 181 10.31 -3.41 -29.70
N THR A 182 9.88 -4.01 -28.61
CA THR A 182 9.36 -5.38 -28.53
C THR A 182 7.86 -5.46 -28.25
N ASP A 183 7.26 -4.38 -27.74
CA ASP A 183 5.85 -4.31 -27.39
C ASP A 183 4.94 -4.47 -28.61
N GLU A 184 3.79 -5.10 -28.39
CA GLU A 184 2.70 -5.15 -29.36
C GLU A 184 1.76 -3.98 -29.11
N GLY A 185 1.62 -3.11 -30.12
CA GLY A 185 0.79 -1.91 -30.08
C GLY A 185 1.44 -0.73 -29.35
N VAL A 186 1.02 0.47 -29.73
CA VAL A 186 1.45 1.70 -29.07
C VAL A 186 0.71 1.91 -27.74
N PRO A 187 1.23 2.73 -26.79
CA PRO A 187 0.64 2.86 -25.46
C PRO A 187 -0.85 3.24 -25.43
N THR A 188 -1.36 3.95 -26.43
CA THR A 188 -2.79 4.25 -26.56
C THR A 188 -3.62 3.01 -26.90
N GLU A 189 -3.12 2.11 -27.74
CA GLU A 189 -3.78 0.82 -28.05
C GLU A 189 -3.74 -0.11 -26.83
N GLN A 190 -2.60 -0.16 -26.12
CA GLN A 190 -2.46 -0.88 -24.86
C GLN A 190 -3.46 -0.36 -23.82
N THR A 191 -3.66 0.97 -23.75
CA THR A 191 -4.65 1.59 -22.85
C THR A 191 -6.08 1.17 -23.19
N LEU A 192 -6.44 1.18 -24.48
CA LEU A 192 -7.77 0.74 -24.92
C LEU A 192 -8.03 -0.73 -24.60
N LEU A 193 -7.01 -1.58 -24.78
CA LEU A 193 -7.05 -2.99 -24.39
C LEU A 193 -7.35 -3.17 -22.90
N VAL A 194 -6.64 -2.43 -22.04
CA VAL A 194 -6.86 -2.46 -20.58
C VAL A 194 -8.27 -1.99 -20.23
N VAL A 195 -8.72 -0.87 -20.80
CA VAL A 195 -10.06 -0.31 -20.57
C VAL A 195 -11.15 -1.33 -20.93
N GLU A 196 -11.02 -1.98 -22.07
CA GLU A 196 -12.00 -2.97 -22.53
C GLU A 196 -12.09 -4.17 -21.58
N GLU A 197 -10.94 -4.74 -21.18
CA GLU A 197 -10.91 -5.92 -20.30
C GLU A 197 -11.35 -5.57 -18.88
N GLU A 198 -10.94 -4.41 -18.35
CA GLU A 198 -11.34 -4.00 -17.00
C GLU A 198 -12.82 -3.63 -16.90
N ILE A 199 -13.42 -3.03 -17.93
CA ILE A 199 -14.88 -2.85 -17.97
C ILE A 199 -15.59 -4.19 -17.87
N ARG A 200 -15.19 -5.18 -18.67
CA ARG A 200 -15.76 -6.54 -18.63
C ARG A 200 -15.54 -7.17 -17.26
N GLY A 201 -14.34 -7.04 -16.70
CA GLY A 201 -14.00 -7.59 -15.39
C GLY A 201 -14.88 -7.00 -14.28
N ILE A 202 -15.06 -5.68 -14.25
CA ILE A 202 -15.92 -5.02 -13.25
C ILE A 202 -17.39 -5.45 -13.44
N GLU A 203 -17.86 -5.58 -14.67
CA GLU A 203 -19.22 -6.09 -14.94
C GLU A 203 -19.43 -7.52 -14.42
N GLU A 204 -18.43 -8.41 -14.57
CA GLU A 204 -18.48 -9.75 -14.00
C GLU A 204 -18.49 -9.73 -12.47
N LEU A 205 -17.65 -8.90 -11.84
CA LEU A 205 -17.64 -8.74 -10.38
C LEU A 205 -18.99 -8.25 -9.85
N LEU A 206 -19.67 -7.33 -10.57
CA LEU A 206 -21.01 -6.84 -10.21
C LEU A 206 -22.12 -7.86 -10.31
N LYS A 207 -21.89 -8.99 -10.97
CA LYS A 207 -22.83 -10.13 -10.93
C LYS A 207 -22.71 -10.90 -9.62
N ALA A 208 -21.51 -10.91 -9.03
CA ALA A 208 -21.18 -11.65 -7.82
C ALA A 208 -21.36 -10.84 -6.53
N VAL A 209 -21.24 -9.52 -6.58
CA VAL A 209 -21.38 -8.65 -5.40
C VAL A 209 -22.30 -7.47 -5.69
N PRO A 210 -23.00 -6.93 -4.66
CA PRO A 210 -23.96 -5.83 -4.89
C PRO A 210 -23.30 -4.50 -5.24
N LYS A 211 -22.02 -4.28 -4.84
CA LYS A 211 -21.29 -3.03 -5.06
C LYS A 211 -19.81 -3.27 -5.24
N VAL A 212 -19.15 -2.44 -6.05
CA VAL A 212 -17.70 -2.43 -6.23
C VAL A 212 -17.17 -1.01 -5.99
N THR A 213 -16.15 -0.87 -5.16
CA THR A 213 -15.38 0.39 -5.08
C THR A 213 -14.01 0.16 -5.69
N VAL A 214 -13.68 0.94 -6.70
CA VAL A 214 -12.39 0.89 -7.41
C VAL A 214 -11.51 2.01 -6.91
N TYR A 215 -10.36 1.67 -6.33
CA TYR A 215 -9.29 2.61 -6.03
C TYR A 215 -8.17 2.43 -7.04
N SER A 216 -7.70 3.51 -7.64
CA SER A 216 -6.70 3.46 -8.70
C SER A 216 -5.58 4.45 -8.42
N VAL A 217 -4.34 3.98 -8.52
CA VAL A 217 -3.14 4.79 -8.48
C VAL A 217 -2.31 4.50 -9.72
N PRO A 218 -1.57 5.48 -10.25
CA PRO A 218 -0.69 5.27 -11.41
C PRO A 218 0.59 4.55 -11.00
N GLY A 219 1.20 3.86 -11.94
CA GLY A 219 2.53 3.30 -11.83
C GLY A 219 3.62 4.20 -12.42
N ASN A 220 4.79 3.61 -12.68
CA ASN A 220 5.91 4.31 -13.29
C ASN A 220 6.06 4.01 -14.80
N HIS A 221 5.63 2.84 -15.27
CA HIS A 221 5.68 2.47 -16.71
C HIS A 221 4.64 3.22 -17.55
N ASP A 222 3.49 3.50 -16.98
CA ASP A 222 2.35 4.12 -17.64
C ASP A 222 2.45 5.64 -17.86
N ARG A 223 3.57 6.27 -17.44
CA ARG A 223 3.75 7.71 -17.63
C ARG A 223 3.96 8.06 -19.12
N THR A 224 3.36 9.17 -19.54
CA THR A 224 3.46 9.70 -20.92
C THR A 224 4.76 10.46 -21.17
N THR A 225 5.66 10.55 -20.18
CA THR A 225 6.91 11.32 -20.28
C THR A 225 8.10 10.42 -19.95
N PHE A 226 9.15 10.52 -20.78
CA PHE A 226 10.37 9.73 -20.60
C PHE A 226 11.03 9.92 -19.23
N LYS A 227 11.06 11.18 -18.73
CA LYS A 227 11.55 11.49 -17.39
C LYS A 227 10.39 11.71 -16.42
N PRO A 228 10.47 11.20 -15.18
CA PRO A 228 9.47 11.47 -14.16
C PRO A 228 9.26 12.97 -13.94
N ARG A 229 8.02 13.38 -13.76
CA ARG A 229 7.64 14.75 -13.44
C ARG A 229 6.92 14.79 -12.11
N ALA A 230 7.38 15.65 -11.18
CA ALA A 230 6.74 15.80 -9.87
C ALA A 230 5.36 16.47 -9.96
N LYS A 231 5.20 17.43 -10.89
CA LYS A 231 3.93 18.14 -11.07
C LYS A 231 3.04 17.45 -12.09
N ARG A 232 1.77 17.24 -11.72
CA ARG A 232 0.72 16.65 -12.58
C ARG A 232 1.06 15.24 -13.07
N PHE A 233 1.89 14.49 -12.33
CA PHE A 233 2.33 13.17 -12.79
C PHE A 233 1.15 12.20 -13.00
N VAL A 234 0.13 12.23 -12.13
CA VAL A 234 -1.10 11.43 -12.29
C VAL A 234 -1.79 11.74 -13.62
N ALA A 235 -1.97 13.02 -13.95
CA ALA A 235 -2.62 13.44 -15.20
C ALA A 235 -1.75 13.17 -16.46
N LEU A 236 -0.48 12.82 -16.26
CA LEU A 236 0.47 12.44 -17.31
C LEU A 236 0.68 10.91 -17.35
N SER A 237 -0.35 10.14 -17.04
CA SER A 237 -0.32 8.68 -16.92
C SER A 237 -1.41 8.07 -17.81
N TYR A 238 -1.08 6.96 -18.46
CA TYR A 238 -2.04 6.15 -19.21
C TYR A 238 -3.02 5.45 -18.29
N ASP A 239 -2.60 5.07 -17.07
CA ASP A 239 -3.50 4.52 -16.05
C ASP A 239 -4.60 5.50 -15.64
N TYR A 240 -4.25 6.81 -15.54
CA TYR A 240 -5.24 7.85 -15.29
C TYR A 240 -6.24 7.98 -16.46
N LEU A 241 -5.75 7.90 -17.69
CA LEU A 241 -6.62 7.90 -18.86
C LEU A 241 -7.52 6.65 -18.88
N ALA A 242 -6.97 5.49 -18.56
CA ALA A 242 -7.73 4.24 -18.48
C ALA A 242 -8.86 4.33 -17.43
N ILE A 243 -8.54 4.71 -16.19
CA ILE A 243 -9.57 4.79 -15.13
C ILE A 243 -10.62 5.86 -15.43
N TRP A 244 -10.24 6.98 -16.03
CA TRP A 244 -11.18 8.00 -16.48
C TRP A 244 -12.14 7.46 -17.53
N ALA A 245 -11.65 6.71 -18.51
CA ALA A 245 -12.47 6.08 -19.55
C ALA A 245 -13.43 5.03 -18.96
N ILE A 246 -12.94 4.17 -18.07
CA ILE A 246 -13.76 3.16 -17.38
C ILE A 246 -14.86 3.83 -16.56
N GLN A 247 -14.51 4.84 -15.76
CA GLN A 247 -15.50 5.61 -14.98
C GLN A 247 -16.56 6.27 -15.89
N SER A 248 -16.13 6.85 -17.01
CA SER A 248 -17.01 7.48 -17.98
C SER A 248 -18.00 6.49 -18.59
N TYR A 249 -17.54 5.27 -18.88
CA TYR A 249 -18.39 4.19 -19.38
C TYR A 249 -19.49 3.83 -18.37
N PHE A 250 -19.14 3.55 -17.11
CA PHE A 250 -20.13 3.17 -16.09
C PHE A 250 -21.10 4.31 -15.79
N LYS A 251 -20.60 5.55 -15.78
CA LYS A 251 -21.46 6.75 -15.64
C LYS A 251 -22.45 6.89 -16.80
N ALA A 252 -22.00 6.70 -18.03
CA ALA A 252 -22.86 6.77 -19.22
C ALA A 252 -23.90 5.64 -19.24
N LYS A 253 -23.53 4.47 -18.71
CA LYS A 253 -24.43 3.32 -18.55
C LYS A 253 -25.47 3.53 -17.44
N GLY A 254 -25.30 4.50 -16.56
CA GLY A 254 -26.14 4.68 -15.37
C GLY A 254 -25.94 3.61 -14.30
N GLU A 255 -24.75 2.99 -14.25
CA GLU A 255 -24.42 1.97 -13.26
C GLU A 255 -23.88 2.62 -11.98
N ASP A 256 -24.73 2.73 -10.97
CA ASP A 256 -24.47 3.41 -9.69
C ASP A 256 -23.87 2.48 -8.60
N ARG A 257 -23.79 1.18 -8.89
CA ARG A 257 -23.18 0.21 -7.96
C ARG A 257 -21.66 0.23 -7.99
N VAL A 258 -21.05 0.97 -8.94
CA VAL A 258 -19.60 1.15 -9.01
C VAL A 258 -19.21 2.54 -8.57
N THR A 259 -18.28 2.62 -7.62
CA THR A 259 -17.68 3.89 -7.18
C THR A 259 -16.20 3.91 -7.56
N PHE A 260 -15.72 5.02 -8.12
CA PHE A 260 -14.33 5.18 -8.52
C PHE A 260 -13.63 6.25 -7.69
N CYS A 261 -12.39 5.97 -7.33
CA CYS A 261 -11.50 6.84 -6.59
C CYS A 261 -10.10 6.78 -7.21
N ALA A 262 -9.71 7.84 -7.90
CA ALA A 262 -8.40 8.02 -8.51
C ALA A 262 -7.84 9.38 -8.07
N PRO A 263 -7.15 9.46 -6.91
CA PRO A 263 -6.69 10.74 -6.34
C PRO A 263 -5.59 11.37 -7.19
N ALA A 264 -5.60 12.70 -7.27
CA ALA A 264 -4.57 13.47 -7.96
C ALA A 264 -3.19 13.40 -7.28
N SER A 265 -3.13 12.95 -6.02
CA SER A 265 -1.89 12.72 -5.27
C SER A 265 -1.11 11.50 -5.74
N GLY A 266 -1.75 10.58 -6.46
CA GLY A 266 -1.16 9.32 -6.91
C GLY A 266 -1.06 8.23 -5.85
N ASP A 267 -1.53 8.50 -4.63
CA ASP A 267 -1.69 7.53 -3.56
C ASP A 267 -3.13 7.62 -3.05
N ALA A 268 -3.78 6.49 -2.80
CA ALA A 268 -5.16 6.45 -2.35
C ALA A 268 -5.25 5.99 -0.89
N LEU A 269 -5.76 6.87 -0.03
CA LEU A 269 -6.16 6.50 1.32
C LEU A 269 -7.60 6.00 1.28
N TYR A 270 -7.84 4.82 1.82
CA TYR A 270 -9.20 4.29 1.96
C TYR A 270 -9.39 3.64 3.33
N LYS A 271 -10.64 3.47 3.71
CA LYS A 271 -10.99 2.92 5.02
C LYS A 271 -11.85 1.69 4.86
N VAL A 272 -11.53 0.65 5.63
CA VAL A 272 -12.37 -0.55 5.77
C VAL A 272 -12.68 -0.69 7.25
N PHE A 273 -13.95 -0.61 7.62
CA PHE A 273 -14.42 -0.52 9.00
C PHE A 273 -13.73 0.63 9.75
N ASP A 274 -12.93 0.32 10.74
CA ASP A 274 -12.16 1.28 11.55
C ASP A 274 -10.69 1.41 11.14
N THR A 275 -10.23 0.59 10.18
CA THR A 275 -8.84 0.54 9.73
C THR A 275 -8.63 1.38 8.46
N ASN A 276 -7.59 2.21 8.48
CA ASN A 276 -7.15 2.99 7.32
C ASN A 276 -6.08 2.22 6.54
N TYR A 277 -6.19 2.25 5.23
CA TYR A 277 -5.28 1.62 4.28
C TYR A 277 -4.73 2.66 3.32
N LEU A 278 -3.49 2.46 2.89
CA LEU A 278 -2.85 3.23 1.84
C LEU A 278 -2.61 2.31 0.65
N LEU A 279 -3.12 2.70 -0.52
CA LEU A 279 -2.75 2.12 -1.80
C LEU A 279 -1.70 3.03 -2.45
N THR A 280 -0.56 2.46 -2.80
CA THR A 280 0.51 3.11 -3.55
C THR A 280 1.12 2.11 -4.52
N HIS A 281 1.68 2.56 -5.64
CA HIS A 281 2.42 1.69 -6.54
C HIS A 281 3.77 1.27 -5.95
N GLY A 282 4.43 2.16 -5.19
CA GLY A 282 5.67 1.85 -4.49
C GLY A 282 6.95 2.41 -5.14
N ASP A 283 6.88 2.96 -6.33
CA ASP A 283 8.01 3.53 -7.08
C ASP A 283 8.61 4.80 -6.46
N ARG A 284 7.89 5.40 -5.50
CA ARG A 284 8.23 6.69 -4.86
C ARG A 284 8.50 6.59 -3.36
N ILE A 285 8.62 5.37 -2.85
CA ILE A 285 8.90 5.10 -1.42
C ILE A 285 10.39 5.01 -1.16
#